data_b8b765e190d435e456f1160f0b0d64d8
#
_entry.id   b8b765e190d435e456f1160f0b0d64d8
#
_cell.length_a   1.000
_cell.length_b   1.000
_cell.length_c   1.000
_cell.angle_alpha   90.00
_cell.angle_beta   90.00
_cell.angle_gamma   90.00
#
_symmetry.space_group_name_H-M   'P 1'
#
loop_
_entity.id
_entity.type
_entity.pdbx_description
1 polymer ?
#
loop_
_entity_poly.entity_id
_entity_poly.type
_entity_poly.pdbx_seq_one_letter_code
_entity_poly.pdbx_strand_id
1 'polypeptide(L)'
;AHLPIAAGMALGDQYEGSDGVTICMFGDGATNIGFFHEGVNLSKVWNLPVLWLCENNQYGMGTAVDRASAVGQIHMKAEGYGIPHSRLEDGMDIMKVREAVSAALDHIRSGKGPYFLEIMTYRFEGHSMGDPQRYREKDEVTKWEKSDPIGIYHRYLVGEKIATKADLDKIEEAIEAEVAEAIEFAEASPDPGFETLFDYMHTSKE
;
A
#
# COMPACT_ATOMS: atom_id res chain seq x y z
N ALA A 1 -7.70 9.99 5.95
CA ALA A 1 -9.19 9.87 5.84
C ALA A 1 -9.64 8.52 5.25
N HIS A 2 -8.80 7.85 4.44
CA HIS A 2 -9.20 6.60 3.73
C HIS A 2 -9.51 5.40 4.65
N LEU A 3 -8.94 5.34 5.85
CA LEU A 3 -9.16 4.22 6.78
C LEU A 3 -10.64 4.05 7.20
N PRO A 4 -11.33 5.06 7.73
CA PRO A 4 -12.77 4.92 8.02
C PRO A 4 -13.63 4.77 6.76
N ILE A 5 -13.18 5.33 5.61
CA ILE A 5 -13.86 5.12 4.33
C ILE A 5 -13.81 3.65 3.94
N ALA A 6 -12.66 2.99 4.08
CA ALA A 6 -12.53 1.55 3.81
C ALA A 6 -13.45 0.70 4.70
N ALA A 7 -13.54 1.03 6.00
CA ALA A 7 -14.50 0.38 6.89
C ALA A 7 -15.97 0.58 6.41
N GLY A 8 -16.28 1.80 5.94
CA GLY A 8 -17.61 2.11 5.39
C GLY A 8 -17.92 1.35 4.09
N MET A 9 -16.93 1.21 3.18
CA MET A 9 -17.08 0.41 1.96
C MET A 9 -17.36 -1.07 2.29
N ALA A 10 -16.56 -1.64 3.20
CA ALA A 10 -16.77 -3.02 3.64
C ALA A 10 -18.13 -3.22 4.36
N LEU A 11 -18.63 -2.20 5.06
CA LEU A 11 -19.99 -2.24 5.62
C LEU A 11 -21.03 -2.26 4.50
N GLY A 12 -20.85 -1.49 3.43
CA GLY A 12 -21.70 -1.52 2.24
C GLY A 12 -21.75 -2.90 1.62
N ASP A 13 -20.58 -3.52 1.35
CA ASP A 13 -20.49 -4.89 0.83
C ASP A 13 -21.24 -5.90 1.71
N GLN A 14 -21.11 -5.78 3.03
CA GLN A 14 -21.81 -6.65 3.97
C GLN A 14 -23.34 -6.44 3.92
N TYR A 15 -23.81 -5.19 3.80
CA TYR A 15 -25.23 -4.87 3.67
C TYR A 15 -25.84 -5.40 2.37
N GLU A 16 -25.09 -5.36 1.29
CA GLU A 16 -25.50 -5.88 -0.02
C GLU A 16 -25.41 -7.40 -0.11
N GLY A 17 -24.78 -8.04 0.88
CA GLY A 17 -24.56 -9.50 0.89
C GLY A 17 -23.57 -9.95 -0.19
N SER A 18 -22.68 -9.07 -0.62
CA SER A 18 -21.63 -9.39 -1.59
C SER A 18 -20.50 -10.21 -0.94
N ASP A 19 -19.72 -10.91 -1.75
CA ASP A 19 -18.47 -11.59 -1.33
C ASP A 19 -17.24 -10.69 -1.47
N GLY A 20 -17.44 -9.40 -1.67
CA GLY A 20 -16.41 -8.38 -1.79
C GLY A 20 -15.57 -8.28 -0.52
N VAL A 21 -14.30 -7.94 -0.69
CA VAL A 21 -13.37 -7.62 0.38
C VAL A 21 -12.72 -6.28 0.10
N THR A 22 -12.86 -5.36 1.02
CA THR A 22 -12.17 -4.06 0.92
C THR A 22 -10.73 -4.20 1.37
N ILE A 23 -9.77 -3.86 0.50
CA ILE A 23 -8.35 -3.79 0.86
C ILE A 23 -8.01 -2.32 1.13
N CYS A 24 -7.61 -2.02 2.35
CA CYS A 24 -7.13 -0.71 2.76
C CYS A 24 -5.62 -0.71 2.89
N MET A 25 -4.93 -0.05 1.95
CA MET A 25 -3.47 0.08 1.95
C MET A 25 -3.06 1.39 2.62
N PHE A 26 -2.06 1.35 3.48
CA PHE A 26 -1.54 2.52 4.19
C PHE A 26 -0.10 2.29 4.68
N GLY A 27 0.66 3.38 4.82
CA GLY A 27 2.01 3.33 5.38
C GLY A 27 2.02 3.22 6.91
N ASP A 28 3.16 2.84 7.46
CA ASP A 28 3.42 2.73 8.90
C ASP A 28 3.02 3.98 9.69
N GLY A 29 3.30 5.17 9.17
CA GLY A 29 2.96 6.45 9.81
C GLY A 29 1.45 6.65 10.03
N ALA A 30 0.60 6.10 9.17
CA ALA A 30 -0.85 6.21 9.29
C ALA A 30 -1.41 5.43 10.51
N THR A 31 -0.65 4.53 11.09
CA THR A 31 -1.07 3.74 12.26
C THR A 31 -1.04 4.52 13.58
N ASN A 32 -0.57 5.77 13.57
CA ASN A 32 -0.47 6.63 14.74
C ASN A 32 -1.55 7.73 14.80
N ILE A 33 -2.47 7.77 13.82
CA ILE A 33 -3.56 8.74 13.77
C ILE A 33 -4.86 8.15 14.34
N GLY A 34 -5.75 9.00 14.88
CA GLY A 34 -7.02 8.58 15.48
C GLY A 34 -7.89 7.72 14.56
N PHE A 35 -8.01 8.10 13.30
CA PHE A 35 -8.79 7.38 12.29
C PHE A 35 -8.37 5.92 12.06
N PHE A 36 -7.10 5.59 12.30
CA PHE A 36 -6.65 4.19 12.30
C PHE A 36 -7.35 3.40 13.41
N HIS A 37 -7.25 3.90 14.64
CA HIS A 37 -7.81 3.24 15.81
C HIS A 37 -9.32 3.08 15.73
N GLU A 38 -10.01 4.12 15.26
CA GLU A 38 -11.46 4.11 15.09
C GLU A 38 -11.90 3.12 14.00
N GLY A 39 -11.30 3.20 12.79
CA GLY A 39 -11.65 2.35 11.67
C GLY A 39 -11.36 0.87 11.92
N VAL A 40 -10.20 0.56 12.50
CA VAL A 40 -9.81 -0.81 12.86
C VAL A 40 -10.74 -1.39 13.92
N ASN A 41 -11.08 -0.60 14.97
CA ASN A 41 -12.02 -1.02 16.00
C ASN A 41 -13.41 -1.31 15.42
N LEU A 42 -13.98 -0.40 14.63
CA LEU A 42 -15.30 -0.57 14.02
C LEU A 42 -15.34 -1.80 13.13
N SER A 43 -14.30 -2.03 12.33
CA SER A 43 -14.25 -3.21 11.46
C SER A 43 -14.34 -4.52 12.24
N LYS A 44 -13.76 -4.58 13.42
CA LYS A 44 -13.84 -5.77 14.28
C LYS A 44 -15.18 -5.89 14.99
N VAL A 45 -15.72 -4.78 15.51
CA VAL A 45 -17.03 -4.76 16.17
C VAL A 45 -18.15 -5.28 15.26
N TRP A 46 -18.09 -4.90 13.99
CA TRP A 46 -19.09 -5.29 12.98
C TRP A 46 -18.67 -6.49 12.13
N ASN A 47 -17.53 -7.08 12.40
CA ASN A 47 -16.95 -8.23 11.67
C ASN A 47 -16.87 -7.99 10.16
N LEU A 48 -16.42 -6.78 9.77
CA LEU A 48 -16.40 -6.33 8.38
C LEU A 48 -15.35 -7.07 7.52
N PRO A 49 -15.62 -7.29 6.24
CA PRO A 49 -14.69 -7.92 5.30
C PRO A 49 -13.58 -6.93 4.86
N VAL A 50 -12.66 -6.59 5.75
CA VAL A 50 -11.56 -5.65 5.49
C VAL A 50 -10.20 -6.32 5.66
N LEU A 51 -9.34 -6.16 4.67
CA LEU A 51 -7.91 -6.37 4.80
C LEU A 51 -7.22 -5.04 5.09
N TRP A 52 -6.70 -4.90 6.31
CA TRP A 52 -5.83 -3.79 6.70
C TRP A 52 -4.40 -4.12 6.30
N LEU A 53 -3.93 -3.54 5.20
CA LEU A 53 -2.60 -3.80 4.63
C LEU A 53 -1.67 -2.63 4.92
N CYS A 54 -0.73 -2.84 5.82
CA CYS A 54 0.29 -1.87 6.18
C CYS A 54 1.55 -2.09 5.33
N GLU A 55 1.86 -1.15 4.46
CA GLU A 55 3.15 -1.09 3.76
C GLU A 55 4.17 -0.39 4.66
N ASN A 56 4.87 -1.16 5.49
CA ASN A 56 5.89 -0.64 6.38
C ASN A 56 7.19 -0.41 5.62
N ASN A 57 7.33 0.79 5.07
CA ASN A 57 8.55 1.22 4.38
C ASN A 57 9.57 1.86 5.34
N GLN A 58 9.35 1.73 6.65
CA GLN A 58 10.17 2.15 7.77
C GLN A 58 10.24 3.66 8.03
N TYR A 59 9.64 4.48 7.17
CA TYR A 59 9.68 5.94 7.32
C TYR A 59 8.34 6.59 6.99
N GLY A 60 7.71 7.18 7.98
CA GLY A 60 6.60 8.13 7.78
C GLY A 60 7.16 9.53 7.44
N MET A 61 7.23 9.87 6.15
CA MET A 61 8.05 10.98 5.64
C MET A 61 9.52 10.80 6.03
N GLY A 62 10.05 11.60 6.92
CA GLY A 62 11.40 11.50 7.46
C GLY A 62 11.47 10.93 8.90
N THR A 63 10.35 10.45 9.45
CA THR A 63 10.32 9.91 10.80
C THR A 63 10.35 8.38 10.77
N ALA A 64 11.40 7.80 11.35
CA ALA A 64 11.54 6.34 11.45
C ALA A 64 10.47 5.74 12.38
N VAL A 65 10.06 4.49 12.09
CA VAL A 65 9.02 3.79 12.85
C VAL A 65 9.36 3.67 14.33
N ASP A 66 10.62 3.40 14.68
CA ASP A 66 11.10 3.27 16.06
C ASP A 66 11.00 4.56 16.88
N ARG A 67 10.92 5.72 16.21
CA ARG A 67 10.72 7.03 16.84
C ARG A 67 9.25 7.43 16.95
N ALA A 68 8.38 6.84 16.14
CA ALA A 68 6.98 7.22 16.04
C ALA A 68 6.03 6.21 16.68
N SER A 69 6.42 4.94 16.78
CA SER A 69 5.59 3.85 17.28
C SER A 69 6.19 3.24 18.54
N ALA A 70 5.37 3.15 19.59
CA ALA A 70 5.77 2.44 20.83
C ALA A 70 5.95 0.92 20.60
N VAL A 71 5.29 0.38 19.57
CA VAL A 71 5.39 -1.01 19.15
C VAL A 71 6.13 -1.05 17.82
N GLY A 72 7.33 -1.65 17.81
CA GLY A 72 8.20 -1.70 16.64
C GLY A 72 7.69 -2.61 15.51
N GLN A 73 6.89 -3.62 15.85
CA GLN A 73 6.19 -4.46 14.88
C GLN A 73 4.75 -3.99 14.78
N ILE A 74 4.42 -3.29 13.71
CA ILE A 74 3.15 -2.57 13.55
C ILE A 74 1.95 -3.51 13.62
N HIS A 75 2.05 -4.72 13.07
CA HIS A 75 0.96 -5.71 13.11
C HIS A 75 0.50 -6.06 14.53
N MET A 76 1.37 -5.96 15.53
CA MET A 76 1.03 -6.22 16.93
C MET A 76 -0.03 -5.24 17.47
N LYS A 77 -0.19 -4.07 16.85
CA LYS A 77 -1.29 -3.14 17.22
C LYS A 77 -2.68 -3.77 17.03
N ALA A 78 -2.82 -4.73 16.11
CA ALA A 78 -4.06 -5.42 15.83
C ALA A 78 -4.53 -6.32 16.98
N GLU A 79 -3.62 -6.79 17.83
CA GLU A 79 -3.95 -7.59 19.03
C GLU A 79 -4.89 -6.85 19.99
N GLY A 80 -4.68 -5.54 20.15
CA GLY A 80 -5.51 -4.69 20.99
C GLY A 80 -7.00 -4.65 20.58
N TYR A 81 -7.30 -5.02 19.31
CA TYR A 81 -8.66 -5.10 18.75
C TYR A 81 -9.14 -6.53 18.56
N GLY A 82 -8.33 -7.53 18.91
CA GLY A 82 -8.65 -8.94 18.67
C GLY A 82 -8.72 -9.31 17.19
N ILE A 83 -7.99 -8.61 16.33
CA ILE A 83 -7.91 -8.87 14.88
C ILE A 83 -6.73 -9.81 14.62
N PRO A 84 -6.94 -10.93 13.91
CA PRO A 84 -5.85 -11.78 13.44
C PRO A 84 -4.91 -10.99 12.54
N HIS A 85 -3.61 -11.23 12.71
CA HIS A 85 -2.60 -10.46 12.02
C HIS A 85 -1.38 -11.29 11.68
N SER A 86 -0.60 -10.82 10.73
CA SER A 86 0.71 -11.36 10.39
C SER A 86 1.65 -10.27 9.86
N ARG A 87 2.92 -10.60 9.79
CA ARG A 87 3.96 -9.77 9.20
C ARG A 87 4.74 -10.58 8.17
N LEU A 88 4.92 -10.00 6.99
CA LEU A 88 5.77 -10.51 5.93
C LEU A 88 7.08 -9.73 5.93
N GLU A 89 8.19 -10.39 6.27
CA GLU A 89 9.52 -9.77 6.27
C GLU A 89 10.08 -9.55 4.86
N ASP A 90 9.77 -10.47 3.93
CA ASP A 90 10.25 -10.43 2.54
C ASP A 90 9.24 -9.73 1.62
N GLY A 91 8.75 -8.55 2.01
CA GLY A 91 7.77 -7.79 1.23
C GLY A 91 8.28 -7.22 -0.09
N MET A 92 9.56 -7.35 -0.37
CA MET A 92 10.16 -7.02 -1.66
C MET A 92 10.05 -8.18 -2.68
N ASP A 93 9.56 -9.34 -2.27
CA ASP A 93 9.27 -10.49 -3.14
C ASP A 93 7.77 -10.55 -3.44
N ILE A 94 7.39 -10.17 -4.67
CA ILE A 94 5.97 -10.09 -5.08
C ILE A 94 5.25 -11.45 -5.00
N MET A 95 5.95 -12.57 -5.18
CA MET A 95 5.34 -13.89 -5.06
C MET A 95 4.95 -14.19 -3.62
N LYS A 96 5.78 -13.83 -2.65
CA LYS A 96 5.49 -13.96 -1.23
C LYS A 96 4.38 -13.00 -0.78
N VAL A 97 4.39 -11.77 -1.33
CA VAL A 97 3.31 -10.80 -1.09
C VAL A 97 1.97 -11.36 -1.58
N ARG A 98 1.93 -11.91 -2.80
CA ARG A 98 0.72 -12.52 -3.35
C ARG A 98 0.21 -13.67 -2.47
N GLU A 99 1.11 -14.54 -1.99
CA GLU A 99 0.75 -15.66 -1.11
C GLU A 99 0.16 -15.16 0.21
N ALA A 100 0.83 -14.21 0.87
CA ALA A 100 0.37 -13.63 2.14
C ALA A 100 -0.98 -12.92 2.00
N VAL A 101 -1.17 -12.13 0.94
CA VAL A 101 -2.45 -11.46 0.66
C VAL A 101 -3.54 -12.48 0.36
N SER A 102 -3.27 -13.51 -0.43
CA SER A 102 -4.25 -14.56 -0.73
C SER A 102 -4.72 -15.26 0.54
N ALA A 103 -3.81 -15.64 1.42
CA ALA A 103 -4.15 -16.27 2.70
C ALA A 103 -5.01 -15.35 3.60
N ALA A 104 -4.72 -14.05 3.64
CA ALA A 104 -5.52 -13.07 4.37
C ALA A 104 -6.93 -12.91 3.77
N LEU A 105 -7.04 -12.88 2.44
CA LEU A 105 -8.34 -12.82 1.74
C LEU A 105 -9.18 -14.08 1.97
N ASP A 106 -8.57 -15.26 1.97
CA ASP A 106 -9.26 -16.53 2.28
C ASP A 106 -9.81 -16.54 3.71
N HIS A 107 -9.03 -15.99 4.67
CA HIS A 107 -9.51 -15.80 6.04
C HIS A 107 -10.76 -14.92 6.06
N ILE A 108 -10.72 -13.76 5.41
CA ILE A 108 -11.82 -12.79 5.42
C ILE A 108 -13.06 -13.37 4.71
N ARG A 109 -12.90 -13.97 3.52
CA ARG A 109 -13.98 -14.60 2.75
C ARG A 109 -14.61 -15.78 3.46
N SER A 110 -13.89 -16.41 4.40
CA SER A 110 -14.48 -17.46 5.26
C SER A 110 -15.40 -16.91 6.37
N GLY A 111 -15.69 -15.60 6.38
CA GLY A 111 -16.57 -14.94 7.35
C GLY A 111 -15.96 -14.70 8.73
N LYS A 112 -14.64 -14.81 8.86
CA LYS A 112 -13.93 -14.64 10.15
C LYS A 112 -13.65 -13.17 10.50
N GLY A 113 -14.09 -12.24 9.65
CA GLY A 113 -13.93 -10.80 9.84
C GLY A 113 -12.58 -10.25 9.34
N PRO A 114 -12.20 -9.05 9.80
CA PRO A 114 -11.04 -8.34 9.29
C PRO A 114 -9.72 -9.06 9.58
N TYR A 115 -8.71 -8.78 8.78
CA TYR A 115 -7.35 -9.24 8.94
C TYR A 115 -6.37 -8.08 8.84
N PHE A 116 -5.27 -8.10 9.59
CA PHE A 116 -4.21 -7.11 9.51
C PHE A 116 -2.93 -7.76 8.96
N LEU A 117 -2.42 -7.25 7.85
CA LEU A 117 -1.18 -7.71 7.24
C LEU A 117 -0.17 -6.57 7.18
N GLU A 118 0.97 -6.72 7.87
CA GLU A 118 2.11 -5.84 7.73
C GLU A 118 3.09 -6.43 6.71
N ILE A 119 3.44 -5.64 5.70
CA ILE A 119 4.42 -6.01 4.68
C ILE A 119 5.63 -5.10 4.83
N MET A 120 6.79 -5.69 5.08
CA MET A 120 8.04 -4.96 5.18
C MET A 120 8.56 -4.61 3.80
N THR A 121 8.63 -3.33 3.53
CA THR A 121 9.13 -2.78 2.28
C THR A 121 10.21 -1.73 2.56
N TYR A 122 10.73 -1.10 1.52
CA TYR A 122 11.63 0.01 1.66
C TYR A 122 11.44 1.02 0.52
N ARG A 123 11.38 2.31 0.85
CA ARG A 123 11.29 3.38 -0.13
C ARG A 123 12.69 3.82 -0.53
N PHE A 124 13.11 3.57 -1.79
CA PHE A 124 14.44 3.93 -2.28
C PHE A 124 14.62 5.45 -2.40
N GLU A 125 13.64 6.13 -2.95
CA GLU A 125 13.67 7.57 -3.15
C GLU A 125 13.21 8.34 -1.90
N GLY A 126 13.48 9.66 -1.86
CA GLY A 126 12.93 10.55 -0.86
C GLY A 126 11.40 10.60 -0.90
N HIS A 127 10.79 11.12 0.16
CA HIS A 127 9.32 11.25 0.23
C HIS A 127 8.76 12.17 -0.85
N SER A 128 9.54 13.16 -1.26
CA SER A 128 9.22 14.11 -2.34
C SER A 128 10.49 14.55 -3.03
N MET A 129 10.37 15.23 -4.18
CA MET A 129 11.49 15.80 -4.92
C MET A 129 12.37 16.75 -4.08
N GLY A 130 11.77 17.43 -3.11
CA GLY A 130 12.47 18.34 -2.20
C GLY A 130 13.06 17.68 -0.95
N ASP A 131 12.92 16.36 -0.77
CA ASP A 131 13.40 15.66 0.42
C ASP A 131 14.91 15.37 0.33
N PRO A 132 15.74 16.03 1.17
CA PRO A 132 17.19 15.85 1.15
C PRO A 132 17.66 14.56 1.81
N GLN A 133 16.74 13.72 2.31
CA GLN A 133 17.00 12.41 2.92
C GLN A 133 18.02 12.40 4.07
N ARG A 134 18.12 13.47 4.85
CA ARG A 134 19.09 13.61 5.97
C ARG A 134 18.80 12.70 7.17
N TYR A 135 17.67 12.00 7.17
CA TYR A 135 17.20 11.13 8.24
C TYR A 135 17.66 9.67 8.11
N ARG A 136 18.32 9.32 6.99
CA ARG A 136 18.82 7.97 6.72
C ARG A 136 20.19 8.00 6.04
N GLU A 137 20.95 6.93 6.21
CA GLU A 137 22.27 6.79 5.61
C GLU A 137 22.18 6.22 4.19
N LYS A 138 23.10 6.63 3.31
CA LYS A 138 23.15 6.13 1.92
C LYS A 138 23.40 4.62 1.86
N ASP A 139 24.22 4.10 2.77
CA ASP A 139 24.52 2.65 2.82
C ASP A 139 23.28 1.81 3.14
N GLU A 140 22.34 2.36 3.89
CA GLU A 140 21.04 1.72 4.16
C GLU A 140 20.24 1.58 2.87
N VAL A 141 20.12 2.64 2.08
CA VAL A 141 19.43 2.64 0.78
C VAL A 141 20.08 1.63 -0.16
N THR A 142 21.40 1.71 -0.35
CA THR A 142 22.15 0.81 -1.24
C THR A 142 22.02 -0.67 -0.83
N LYS A 143 21.86 -0.96 0.45
CA LYS A 143 21.58 -2.31 0.94
C LYS A 143 20.21 -2.80 0.45
N TRP A 144 19.18 -1.96 0.55
CA TRP A 144 17.83 -2.31 0.14
C TRP A 144 17.64 -2.36 -1.38
N GLU A 145 18.34 -1.54 -2.15
CA GLU A 145 18.36 -1.60 -3.63
C GLU A 145 18.72 -2.97 -4.18
N LYS A 146 19.55 -3.74 -3.45
CA LYS A 146 19.87 -5.13 -3.83
C LYS A 146 18.67 -6.07 -3.77
N SER A 147 17.64 -5.66 -3.04
CA SER A 147 16.37 -6.38 -2.90
C SER A 147 15.24 -5.74 -3.70
N ASP A 148 15.56 -5.01 -4.77
CA ASP A 148 14.59 -4.42 -5.68
C ASP A 148 13.61 -5.50 -6.19
N PRO A 149 12.28 -5.32 -5.97
CA PRO A 149 11.26 -6.29 -6.36
C PRO A 149 11.23 -6.55 -7.86
N ILE A 150 11.53 -5.55 -8.70
CA ILE A 150 11.59 -5.71 -10.15
C ILE A 150 12.73 -6.67 -10.51
N GLY A 151 13.91 -6.44 -9.96
CA GLY A 151 15.07 -7.30 -10.19
C GLY A 151 14.89 -8.72 -9.64
N ILE A 152 14.20 -8.89 -8.50
CA ILE A 152 13.87 -10.21 -7.93
C ILE A 152 12.93 -10.96 -8.88
N TYR A 153 11.84 -10.32 -9.30
CA TYR A 153 10.83 -10.95 -10.15
C TYR A 153 11.34 -11.23 -11.55
N HIS A 154 12.18 -10.35 -12.10
CA HIS A 154 12.86 -10.55 -13.37
C HIS A 154 13.70 -11.85 -13.36
N ARG A 155 14.52 -12.04 -12.31
CA ARG A 155 15.32 -13.27 -12.15
C ARG A 155 14.44 -14.51 -12.03
N TYR A 156 13.33 -14.41 -11.32
CA TYR A 156 12.36 -15.50 -11.18
C TYR A 156 11.77 -15.89 -12.54
N LEU A 157 11.24 -14.93 -13.31
CA LEU A 157 10.61 -15.19 -14.61
C LEU A 157 11.58 -15.84 -15.62
N VAL A 158 12.82 -15.36 -15.66
CA VAL A 158 13.84 -15.92 -16.55
C VAL A 158 14.30 -17.30 -16.06
N GLY A 159 14.49 -17.47 -14.75
CA GLY A 159 14.92 -18.72 -14.13
C GLY A 159 13.91 -19.86 -14.34
N GLU A 160 12.64 -19.57 -14.20
CA GLU A 160 11.51 -20.49 -14.43
C GLU A 160 11.16 -20.63 -15.92
N LYS A 161 11.85 -19.93 -16.82
CA LYS A 161 11.62 -19.94 -18.27
C LYS A 161 10.21 -19.48 -18.67
N ILE A 162 9.60 -18.63 -17.87
CA ILE A 162 8.28 -18.03 -18.13
C ILE A 162 8.42 -16.91 -19.18
N ALA A 163 9.51 -16.14 -19.12
CA ALA A 163 9.84 -15.10 -20.07
C ALA A 163 11.34 -15.11 -20.39
N THR A 164 11.71 -14.58 -21.56
CA THR A 164 13.11 -14.30 -21.88
C THR A 164 13.49 -12.88 -21.44
N LYS A 165 14.80 -12.62 -21.32
CA LYS A 165 15.27 -11.26 -21.06
C LYS A 165 14.75 -10.27 -22.12
N ALA A 166 14.77 -10.65 -23.40
CA ALA A 166 14.29 -9.79 -24.49
C ALA A 166 12.78 -9.48 -24.40
N ASP A 167 11.97 -10.36 -23.81
CA ASP A 167 10.55 -10.07 -23.58
C ASP A 167 10.37 -9.04 -22.46
N LEU A 168 11.18 -9.12 -21.41
CA LEU A 168 11.16 -8.18 -20.29
C LEU A 168 11.71 -6.80 -20.69
N ASP A 169 12.81 -6.76 -21.45
CA ASP A 169 13.39 -5.52 -22.01
C ASP A 169 12.34 -4.74 -22.85
N LYS A 170 11.51 -5.44 -23.64
CA LYS A 170 10.42 -4.82 -24.41
C LYS A 170 9.33 -4.21 -23.53
N ILE A 171 9.05 -4.82 -22.37
CA ILE A 171 8.07 -4.27 -21.42
C ILE A 171 8.64 -2.98 -20.84
N GLU A 172 9.91 -2.96 -20.43
CA GLU A 172 10.58 -1.75 -19.92
C GLU A 172 10.56 -0.62 -20.96
N GLU A 173 10.96 -0.89 -22.21
CA GLU A 173 10.93 0.10 -23.30
C GLU A 173 9.50 0.67 -23.52
N ALA A 174 8.48 -0.19 -23.45
CA ALA A 174 7.10 0.25 -23.64
C ALA A 174 6.62 1.15 -22.48
N ILE A 175 6.98 0.82 -21.24
CA ILE A 175 6.63 1.63 -20.06
C ILE A 175 7.39 2.96 -20.06
N GLU A 176 8.68 2.98 -20.44
CA GLU A 176 9.45 4.23 -20.59
C GLU A 176 8.81 5.17 -21.62
N ALA A 177 8.34 4.62 -22.74
CA ALA A 177 7.65 5.41 -23.76
C ALA A 177 6.32 5.98 -23.23
N GLU A 178 5.52 5.18 -22.51
CA GLU A 178 4.25 5.62 -21.90
C GLU A 178 4.47 6.72 -20.84
N VAL A 179 5.51 6.58 -20.01
CA VAL A 179 5.88 7.61 -19.02
C VAL A 179 6.32 8.90 -19.71
N ALA A 180 7.12 8.82 -20.79
CA ALA A 180 7.54 9.99 -21.55
C ALA A 180 6.32 10.73 -22.16
N GLU A 181 5.38 9.99 -22.76
CA GLU A 181 4.12 10.56 -23.28
C GLU A 181 3.29 11.23 -22.19
N ALA A 182 3.20 10.62 -21.00
CA ALA A 182 2.49 11.19 -19.86
C ALA A 182 3.12 12.52 -19.40
N ILE A 183 4.45 12.62 -19.41
CA ILE A 183 5.18 13.86 -19.08
C ILE A 183 4.88 14.95 -20.13
N GLU A 184 4.99 14.62 -21.41
CA GLU A 184 4.68 15.57 -22.51
C GLU A 184 3.22 16.05 -22.42
N PHE A 185 2.28 15.15 -22.13
CA PHE A 185 0.88 15.49 -21.93
C PHE A 185 0.70 16.49 -20.77
N ALA A 186 1.37 16.24 -19.64
CA ALA A 186 1.28 17.12 -18.47
C ALA A 186 1.88 18.51 -18.77
N GLU A 187 3.05 18.58 -19.42
CA GLU A 187 3.72 19.83 -19.78
C GLU A 187 2.94 20.65 -20.82
N ALA A 188 2.27 19.98 -21.76
CA ALA A 188 1.45 20.64 -22.78
C ALA A 188 0.05 21.04 -22.25
N SER A 189 -0.37 20.52 -21.12
CA SER A 189 -1.69 20.81 -20.56
C SER A 189 -1.74 22.23 -20.00
N PRO A 190 -2.82 23.01 -20.27
CA PRO A 190 -2.98 24.32 -19.65
C PRO A 190 -3.28 24.19 -18.15
N ASP A 191 -2.87 25.20 -17.39
CA ASP A 191 -3.31 25.32 -16.00
C ASP A 191 -4.84 25.43 -15.90
N PRO A 192 -5.46 24.88 -14.84
CA PRO A 192 -6.91 25.01 -14.63
C PRO A 192 -7.32 26.48 -14.55
N GLY A 193 -8.42 26.85 -15.25
CA GLY A 193 -8.97 28.19 -15.15
C GLY A 193 -9.60 28.48 -13.79
N PHE A 194 -9.67 29.77 -13.40
CA PHE A 194 -10.29 30.17 -12.13
C PHE A 194 -11.76 29.80 -12.02
N GLU A 195 -12.44 29.67 -13.16
CA GLU A 195 -13.86 29.27 -13.25
C GLU A 195 -14.07 27.83 -12.72
N THR A 196 -13.05 26.99 -12.75
CA THR A 196 -13.14 25.59 -12.28
C THR A 196 -12.92 25.43 -10.78
N LEU A 197 -12.62 26.52 -10.03
CA LEU A 197 -12.23 26.46 -8.62
C LEU A 197 -13.26 25.76 -7.73
N PHE A 198 -14.55 25.85 -8.07
CA PHE A 198 -15.65 25.27 -7.30
C PHE A 198 -16.24 24.02 -7.94
N ASP A 199 -15.67 23.55 -9.08
CA ASP A 199 -16.13 22.35 -9.73
C ASP A 199 -15.86 21.13 -8.84
N TYR A 200 -16.75 20.14 -8.90
CA TYR A 200 -16.63 18.86 -8.19
C TYR A 200 -16.55 18.95 -6.64
N MET A 201 -16.84 20.12 -6.04
CA MET A 201 -16.87 20.24 -4.57
C MET A 201 -18.07 19.54 -3.94
N HIS A 202 -19.15 19.41 -4.68
CA HIS A 202 -20.39 18.73 -4.28
C HIS A 202 -20.92 17.90 -5.44
N THR A 203 -21.69 16.86 -5.13
CA THR A 203 -22.49 16.16 -6.15
C THR A 203 -23.40 17.15 -6.84
N SER A 204 -23.37 17.21 -8.17
CA SER A 204 -24.37 17.96 -8.94
C SER A 204 -25.76 17.46 -8.53
N LYS A 205 -26.64 18.38 -8.14
CA LYS A 205 -28.07 18.05 -8.04
C LYS A 205 -28.55 17.77 -9.46
N GLU A 206 -28.92 16.54 -9.75
CA GLU A 206 -29.75 16.21 -10.91
C GLU A 206 -31.10 16.94 -10.85
#